data_5fbd0456f2fdda75ec6c1e934b7241b7
#
_entry.id   5fbd0456f2fdda75ec6c1e934b7241b7
#
_cell.length_a   1.000
_cell.length_b   1.000
_cell.length_c   1.000
_cell.angle_alpha   90.00
_cell.angle_beta   90.00
_cell.angle_gamma   90.00
#
_symmetry.space_group_name_H-M   'P 1'
#
loop_
_entity.id
_entity.type
_entity.pdbx_description
1 polymer ?
#
loop_
_entity_poly.entity_id
_entity_poly.type
_entity_poly.pdbx_seq_one_letter_code
_entity_poly.pdbx_strand_id
1 'polypeptide(L)'
;MFINKKVETVTTTFYQEKRHVMKIGLPRTLLAGLVAIAVFMTGDGFELTFLSKYIVDQGFSSSQSSLMFTMYGLVAALAGWASGVLAEMFGAKRIMLIGASAWVVLHLLFVGVALPSGVYPLMLGVYALRGVGYPLFIYSFVVLMAQTIDPAKLASAMGWFWAAYSFGIGVFGAYLPSFTIPMVGEYYSLWLSLPFSIAGLLICLLMVPKSKGSGTSSMSNADKLRELS
;
A
#
# COMPACT_ATOMS: atom_id res chain seq x y z
N MET A 1 47.24 -19.40 -23.55
CA MET A 1 47.31 -18.08 -22.88
C MET A 1 46.00 -17.26 -23.03
N PHE A 2 45.14 -17.53 -24.01
CA PHE A 2 43.90 -16.77 -24.27
C PHE A 2 42.69 -17.23 -23.43
N ILE A 3 42.67 -18.45 -22.94
CA ILE A 3 41.52 -19.02 -22.20
C ILE A 3 41.45 -18.46 -20.76
N ASN A 4 42.60 -18.24 -20.10
CA ASN A 4 42.60 -17.70 -18.74
C ASN A 4 42.11 -16.25 -18.63
N LYS A 5 42.37 -15.42 -19.64
CA LYS A 5 41.95 -14.00 -19.63
C LYS A 5 40.40 -13.83 -19.77
N LYS A 6 39.76 -14.76 -20.47
CA LYS A 6 38.29 -14.74 -20.68
C LYS A 6 37.55 -15.21 -19.41
N VAL A 7 38.13 -16.15 -18.68
CA VAL A 7 37.58 -16.64 -17.39
C VAL A 7 37.72 -15.58 -16.30
N GLU A 8 38.85 -14.87 -16.21
CA GLU A 8 39.02 -13.77 -15.25
C GLU A 8 38.08 -12.59 -15.52
N THR A 9 37.82 -12.24 -16.78
CA THR A 9 36.91 -11.14 -17.13
C THR A 9 35.48 -11.50 -16.79
N VAL A 10 35.05 -12.72 -17.02
CA VAL A 10 33.70 -13.19 -16.65
C VAL A 10 33.52 -13.22 -15.15
N THR A 11 34.54 -13.71 -14.42
CA THR A 11 34.49 -13.79 -12.95
C THR A 11 34.47 -12.40 -12.30
N THR A 12 35.25 -11.45 -12.81
CA THR A 12 35.27 -10.06 -12.31
C THR A 12 33.99 -9.33 -12.63
N THR A 13 33.35 -9.57 -13.79
CA THR A 13 32.06 -8.99 -14.12
C THR A 13 30.98 -9.54 -13.21
N PHE A 14 30.95 -10.84 -12.93
CA PHE A 14 30.03 -11.46 -11.97
C PHE A 14 30.23 -10.95 -10.53
N TYR A 15 31.47 -10.67 -10.11
CA TYR A 15 31.76 -10.11 -8.77
C TYR A 15 31.41 -8.63 -8.66
N GLN A 16 31.53 -7.85 -9.73
CA GLN A 16 31.14 -6.44 -9.76
C GLN A 16 29.62 -6.28 -9.74
N GLU A 17 28.89 -7.13 -10.46
CA GLU A 17 27.43 -7.13 -10.48
C GLU A 17 26.84 -7.53 -9.12
N LYS A 18 27.50 -8.43 -8.38
CA LYS A 18 27.12 -8.80 -7.00
C LYS A 18 27.27 -7.68 -5.96
N ARG A 19 28.10 -6.66 -6.21
CA ARG A 19 28.29 -5.56 -5.24
C ARG A 19 27.14 -4.56 -5.20
N HIS A 20 26.29 -4.49 -6.22
CA HIS A 20 25.15 -3.60 -6.26
C HIS A 20 23.83 -4.21 -5.73
N VAL A 21 23.82 -5.51 -5.49
CA VAL A 21 22.66 -6.17 -4.86
C VAL A 21 22.90 -6.15 -3.34
N MET A 22 22.09 -5.40 -2.61
CA MET A 22 22.04 -5.54 -1.15
C MET A 22 21.92 -7.03 -0.81
N LYS A 23 22.52 -7.49 0.31
CA LYS A 23 22.43 -8.88 0.80
C LYS A 23 20.99 -9.45 0.83
N ILE A 24 19.98 -8.61 0.67
CA ILE A 24 18.53 -8.88 0.66
C ILE A 24 17.99 -9.23 -0.75
N GLY A 25 18.82 -9.16 -1.81
CA GLY A 25 18.37 -9.50 -3.18
C GLY A 25 17.46 -8.48 -3.87
N LEU A 26 17.20 -7.32 -3.25
CA LEU A 26 16.34 -6.25 -3.77
C LEU A 26 17.16 -5.05 -4.30
N PRO A 27 16.76 -4.45 -5.42
CA PRO A 27 17.28 -3.16 -5.84
C PRO A 27 17.00 -2.08 -4.76
N ARG A 28 17.99 -1.24 -4.48
CA ARG A 28 17.86 -0.14 -3.49
C ARG A 28 16.67 0.78 -3.80
N THR A 29 16.33 0.93 -5.06
CA THR A 29 15.20 1.73 -5.53
C THR A 29 13.84 1.21 -5.08
N LEU A 30 13.70 -0.09 -4.85
CA LEU A 30 12.46 -0.71 -4.36
C LEU A 30 12.39 -0.74 -2.83
N LEU A 31 13.52 -0.62 -2.13
CA LEU A 31 13.53 -0.57 -0.67
C LEU A 31 12.71 0.61 -0.14
N ALA A 32 12.81 1.76 -0.79
CA ALA A 32 12.00 2.93 -0.42
C ALA A 32 10.49 2.66 -0.54
N GLY A 33 10.07 1.87 -1.55
CA GLY A 33 8.68 1.45 -1.71
C GLY A 33 8.22 0.51 -0.59
N LEU A 34 9.06 -0.43 -0.17
CA LEU A 34 8.75 -1.31 0.96
C LEU A 34 8.62 -0.52 2.27
N VAL A 35 9.50 0.45 2.50
CA VAL A 35 9.42 1.35 3.67
C VAL A 35 8.14 2.20 3.60
N ALA A 36 7.82 2.75 2.42
CA ALA A 36 6.59 3.51 2.22
C ALA A 36 5.35 2.68 2.55
N ILE A 37 5.32 1.39 2.12
CA ILE A 37 4.23 0.45 2.42
C ILE A 37 4.17 0.17 3.91
N ALA A 38 5.28 -0.20 4.56
CA ALA A 38 5.28 -0.50 5.98
C ALA A 38 4.77 0.68 6.82
N VAL A 39 5.25 1.90 6.52
CA VAL A 39 4.85 3.12 7.23
C VAL A 39 3.39 3.47 6.95
N PHE A 40 2.95 3.43 5.69
CA PHE A 40 1.56 3.71 5.33
C PHE A 40 0.59 2.71 5.98
N MET A 41 0.91 1.42 5.90
CA MET A 41 0.10 0.36 6.48
C MET A 41 0.08 0.37 8.01
N THR A 42 1.07 1.00 8.65
CA THR A 42 1.00 1.30 10.09
C THR A 42 -0.18 2.22 10.39
N GLY A 43 -0.35 3.28 9.61
CA GLY A 43 -1.50 4.18 9.73
C GLY A 43 -2.83 3.47 9.45
N ASP A 44 -2.93 2.70 8.36
CA ASP A 44 -4.15 1.95 8.01
C ASP A 44 -4.51 0.90 9.08
N GLY A 45 -3.50 0.27 9.70
CA GLY A 45 -3.69 -0.74 10.74
C GLY A 45 -4.16 -0.22 12.09
N PHE A 46 -3.99 1.09 12.36
CA PHE A 46 -4.30 1.67 13.67
C PHE A 46 -5.71 1.38 14.17
N GLU A 47 -6.68 1.46 13.29
CA GLU A 47 -8.10 1.33 13.64
C GLU A 47 -8.57 -0.12 13.80
N LEU A 48 -7.84 -1.09 13.23
CA LEU A 48 -8.29 -2.49 13.15
C LEU A 48 -8.56 -3.14 14.51
N THR A 49 -7.88 -2.67 15.55
CA THR A 49 -7.98 -3.27 16.89
C THR A 49 -9.13 -2.71 17.73
N PHE A 50 -9.62 -1.50 17.45
CA PHE A 50 -10.57 -0.84 18.32
C PHE A 50 -11.73 -0.12 17.65
N LEU A 51 -11.63 0.25 16.35
CA LEU A 51 -12.67 1.06 15.70
C LEU A 51 -14.06 0.38 15.75
N SER A 52 -14.12 -0.94 15.57
CA SER A 52 -15.41 -1.65 15.64
C SER A 52 -16.08 -1.50 17.00
N LYS A 53 -15.29 -1.67 18.08
CA LYS A 53 -15.77 -1.48 19.45
C LYS A 53 -16.16 -0.02 19.68
N TYR A 54 -15.31 0.92 19.27
CA TYR A 54 -15.58 2.36 19.41
C TYR A 54 -16.91 2.76 18.78
N ILE A 55 -17.23 2.27 17.56
CA ILE A 55 -18.51 2.53 16.89
C ILE A 55 -19.69 2.00 17.71
N VAL A 56 -19.56 0.80 18.28
CA VAL A 56 -20.61 0.21 19.14
C VAL A 56 -20.77 1.02 20.42
N ASP A 57 -19.70 1.47 21.04
CA ASP A 57 -19.73 2.31 22.25
C ASP A 57 -20.35 3.70 21.99
N GLN A 58 -20.34 4.18 20.73
CA GLN A 58 -21.07 5.38 20.30
C GLN A 58 -22.57 5.15 20.08
N GLY A 59 -23.09 3.94 20.36
CA GLY A 59 -24.52 3.64 20.31
C GLY A 59 -25.01 2.96 19.02
N PHE A 60 -24.10 2.60 18.11
CA PHE A 60 -24.45 1.83 16.91
C PHE A 60 -24.48 0.32 17.22
N SER A 61 -25.27 -0.42 16.45
CA SER A 61 -25.32 -1.88 16.63
C SER A 61 -24.05 -2.55 16.09
N SER A 62 -23.73 -3.75 16.62
CA SER A 62 -22.64 -4.58 16.09
C SER A 62 -22.81 -4.91 14.61
N SER A 63 -24.07 -5.07 14.14
CA SER A 63 -24.36 -5.28 12.72
C SER A 63 -24.02 -4.06 11.87
N GLN A 64 -24.28 -2.85 12.35
CA GLN A 64 -23.92 -1.61 11.68
C GLN A 64 -22.39 -1.46 11.59
N SER A 65 -21.68 -1.72 12.70
CA SER A 65 -20.21 -1.73 12.70
C SER A 65 -19.67 -2.75 11.68
N SER A 66 -20.12 -3.99 11.74
CA SER A 66 -19.69 -5.05 10.81
C SER A 66 -19.99 -4.70 9.34
N LEU A 67 -21.15 -4.08 9.03
CA LEU A 67 -21.48 -3.65 7.69
C LEU A 67 -20.49 -2.60 7.16
N MET A 68 -20.03 -1.67 8.00
CA MET A 68 -19.02 -0.68 7.60
C MET A 68 -17.74 -1.37 7.12
N PHE A 69 -17.21 -2.34 7.88
CA PHE A 69 -16.00 -3.09 7.49
C PHE A 69 -16.25 -3.98 6.27
N THR A 70 -17.44 -4.57 6.15
CA THR A 70 -17.81 -5.36 4.96
C THR A 70 -17.83 -4.52 3.70
N MET A 71 -18.43 -3.33 3.74
CA MET A 71 -18.48 -2.42 2.60
C MET A 71 -17.10 -1.87 2.24
N TYR A 72 -16.28 -1.55 3.25
CA TYR A 72 -14.87 -1.21 3.05
C TYR A 72 -14.13 -2.34 2.31
N GLY A 73 -14.26 -3.58 2.79
CA GLY A 73 -13.62 -4.74 2.19
C GLY A 73 -14.09 -5.01 0.75
N LEU A 74 -15.39 -4.84 0.46
CA LEU A 74 -15.93 -4.99 -0.88
C LEU A 74 -15.34 -3.95 -1.85
N VAL A 75 -15.30 -2.69 -1.45
CA VAL A 75 -14.70 -1.62 -2.25
C VAL A 75 -13.20 -1.85 -2.43
N ALA A 76 -12.52 -2.31 -1.37
CA ALA A 76 -11.10 -2.64 -1.43
C ALA A 76 -10.81 -3.82 -2.39
N ALA A 77 -11.68 -4.83 -2.42
CA ALA A 77 -11.54 -5.95 -3.36
C ALA A 77 -11.67 -5.49 -4.83
N LEU A 78 -12.67 -4.64 -5.11
CA LEU A 78 -12.86 -4.06 -6.45
C LEU A 78 -11.67 -3.18 -6.86
N ALA A 79 -11.19 -2.33 -5.95
CA ALA A 79 -10.02 -1.49 -6.20
C ALA A 79 -8.74 -2.31 -6.39
N GLY A 80 -8.58 -3.39 -5.62
CA GLY A 80 -7.45 -4.32 -5.74
C GLY A 80 -7.44 -5.00 -7.10
N TRP A 81 -8.59 -5.47 -7.56
CA TRP A 81 -8.73 -6.05 -8.90
C TRP A 81 -8.38 -5.03 -10.00
N ALA A 82 -8.87 -3.80 -9.92
CA ALA A 82 -8.61 -2.78 -10.91
C ALA A 82 -7.17 -2.21 -10.87
N SER A 83 -6.50 -2.30 -9.71
CA SER A 83 -5.20 -1.64 -9.48
C SER A 83 -4.11 -2.08 -10.45
N GLY A 84 -4.08 -3.36 -10.82
CA GLY A 84 -3.11 -3.92 -11.75
C GLY A 84 -3.19 -3.23 -13.12
N VAL A 85 -4.38 -3.23 -13.72
CA VAL A 85 -4.63 -2.62 -15.03
C VAL A 85 -4.38 -1.12 -15.00
N LEU A 86 -4.85 -0.42 -13.96
CA LEU A 86 -4.61 1.01 -13.81
C LEU A 86 -3.12 1.34 -13.67
N ALA A 87 -2.36 0.54 -12.93
CA ALA A 87 -0.93 0.72 -12.78
C ALA A 87 -0.17 0.47 -14.09
N GLU A 88 -0.59 -0.50 -14.90
CA GLU A 88 -0.02 -0.73 -16.22
C GLU A 88 -0.37 0.39 -17.21
N MET A 89 -1.60 0.87 -17.21
CA MET A 89 -2.04 1.93 -18.11
C MET A 89 -1.41 3.29 -17.80
N PHE A 90 -1.43 3.69 -16.54
CA PHE A 90 -1.09 5.06 -16.11
C PHE A 90 0.26 5.18 -15.39
N GLY A 91 0.93 4.04 -15.16
CA GLY A 91 2.18 3.95 -14.42
C GLY A 91 1.98 3.71 -12.92
N ALA A 92 2.68 2.70 -12.40
CA ALA A 92 2.51 2.20 -11.05
C ALA A 92 2.67 3.28 -9.98
N LYS A 93 3.74 4.10 -10.03
CA LYS A 93 3.94 5.19 -9.06
C LYS A 93 2.77 6.18 -9.04
N ARG A 94 2.20 6.51 -10.20
CA ARG A 94 1.07 7.46 -10.26
C ARG A 94 -0.16 6.91 -9.56
N ILE A 95 -0.47 5.64 -9.77
CA ILE A 95 -1.61 5.00 -9.11
C ILE A 95 -1.37 4.81 -7.62
N MET A 96 -0.13 4.48 -7.21
CA MET A 96 0.24 4.50 -5.78
C MET A 96 -0.06 5.85 -5.13
N LEU A 97 0.36 6.95 -5.75
CA LEU A 97 0.14 8.30 -5.20
C LEU A 97 -1.36 8.65 -5.15
N ILE A 98 -2.13 8.29 -6.19
CA ILE A 98 -3.58 8.49 -6.21
C ILE A 98 -4.24 7.70 -5.07
N GLY A 99 -3.89 6.42 -4.92
CA GLY A 99 -4.43 5.57 -3.86
C GLY A 99 -4.14 6.09 -2.46
N ALA A 100 -2.86 6.39 -2.17
CA ALA A 100 -2.46 6.91 -0.86
C ALA A 100 -3.10 8.28 -0.56
N SER A 101 -3.18 9.18 -1.55
CA SER A 101 -3.84 10.49 -1.38
C SER A 101 -5.34 10.33 -1.15
N ALA A 102 -6.01 9.46 -1.90
CA ALA A 102 -7.43 9.17 -1.72
C ALA A 102 -7.70 8.62 -0.31
N TRP A 103 -6.87 7.71 0.17
CA TRP A 103 -6.99 7.17 1.54
C TRP A 103 -6.84 8.28 2.59
N VAL A 104 -5.81 9.13 2.49
CA VAL A 104 -5.57 10.23 3.44
C VAL A 104 -6.74 11.20 3.46
N VAL A 105 -7.24 11.63 2.29
CA VAL A 105 -8.36 12.57 2.19
C VAL A 105 -9.63 11.94 2.76
N LEU A 106 -9.95 10.71 2.40
CA LEU A 106 -11.15 10.02 2.89
C LEU A 106 -11.05 9.69 4.38
N HIS A 107 -9.84 9.42 4.91
CA HIS A 107 -9.64 9.25 6.34
C HIS A 107 -9.86 10.57 7.10
N LEU A 108 -9.34 11.68 6.58
CA LEU A 108 -9.63 13.01 7.14
C LEU A 108 -11.13 13.32 7.16
N LEU A 109 -11.84 13.00 6.08
CA LEU A 109 -13.31 13.15 6.03
C LEU A 109 -14.01 12.22 7.00
N PHE A 110 -13.53 10.98 7.15
CA PHE A 110 -14.11 10.02 8.07
C PHE A 110 -13.96 10.47 9.52
N VAL A 111 -12.73 10.73 9.95
CA VAL A 111 -12.44 11.09 11.36
C VAL A 111 -12.88 12.52 11.70
N GLY A 112 -12.72 13.46 10.76
CA GLY A 112 -13.01 14.87 10.99
C GLY A 112 -14.48 15.25 10.82
N VAL A 113 -15.23 14.52 9.99
CA VAL A 113 -16.62 14.91 9.64
C VAL A 113 -17.59 13.77 9.88
N ALA A 114 -17.39 12.61 9.25
CA ALA A 114 -18.38 11.55 9.25
C ALA A 114 -18.58 10.94 10.64
N LEU A 115 -17.51 10.60 11.31
CA LEU A 115 -17.53 9.97 12.64
C LEU A 115 -18.12 10.91 13.71
N PRO A 116 -17.70 12.18 13.84
CA PRO A 116 -18.29 13.12 14.80
C PRO A 116 -19.73 13.48 14.52
N SER A 117 -20.21 13.39 13.27
CA SER A 117 -21.59 13.70 12.92
C SER A 117 -22.59 12.72 13.52
N GLY A 118 -22.19 11.49 13.84
CA GLY A 118 -23.09 10.43 14.28
C GLY A 118 -24.10 9.97 13.21
N VAL A 119 -23.96 10.43 11.96
CA VAL A 119 -24.86 10.09 10.85
C VAL A 119 -24.39 8.80 10.19
N TYR A 120 -25.02 7.67 10.53
CA TYR A 120 -24.57 6.34 10.07
C TYR A 120 -24.40 6.22 8.54
N PRO A 121 -25.34 6.67 7.67
CA PRO A 121 -25.14 6.57 6.22
C PRO A 121 -23.91 7.33 5.72
N LEU A 122 -23.56 8.47 6.33
CA LEU A 122 -22.37 9.24 6.00
C LEU A 122 -21.11 8.49 6.44
N MET A 123 -21.11 7.95 7.66
CA MET A 123 -20.00 7.13 8.17
C MET A 123 -19.76 5.92 7.26
N LEU A 124 -20.83 5.17 6.93
CA LEU A 124 -20.76 4.00 6.05
C LEU A 124 -20.20 4.36 4.67
N GLY A 125 -20.71 5.42 4.05
CA GLY A 125 -20.33 5.83 2.70
C GLY A 125 -18.86 6.28 2.64
N VAL A 126 -18.44 7.16 3.54
CA VAL A 126 -17.05 7.66 3.56
C VAL A 126 -16.07 6.55 3.90
N TYR A 127 -16.40 5.69 4.88
CA TYR A 127 -15.56 4.56 5.27
C TYR A 127 -15.42 3.53 4.14
N ALA A 128 -16.54 3.19 3.48
CA ALA A 128 -16.50 2.27 2.34
C ALA A 128 -15.65 2.82 1.20
N LEU A 129 -15.83 4.09 0.81
CA LEU A 129 -15.05 4.72 -0.26
C LEU A 129 -13.55 4.75 0.06
N ARG A 130 -13.18 4.91 1.34
CA ARG A 130 -11.77 4.86 1.76
C ARG A 130 -11.12 3.52 1.41
N GLY A 131 -11.90 2.44 1.31
CA GLY A 131 -11.45 1.13 0.86
C GLY A 131 -10.76 1.13 -0.52
N VAL A 132 -10.95 2.17 -1.37
CA VAL A 132 -10.22 2.32 -2.63
C VAL A 132 -8.73 2.56 -2.42
N GLY A 133 -8.36 3.27 -1.34
CA GLY A 133 -7.05 3.88 -1.22
C GLY A 133 -5.90 2.91 -1.08
N TYR A 134 -5.93 2.03 -0.07
CA TYR A 134 -4.80 1.15 0.21
C TYR A 134 -4.53 0.13 -0.91
N PRO A 135 -5.54 -0.50 -1.56
CA PRO A 135 -5.27 -1.46 -2.62
C PRO A 135 -4.62 -0.82 -3.85
N LEU A 136 -5.06 0.39 -4.23
CA LEU A 136 -4.40 1.13 -5.30
C LEU A 136 -2.94 1.43 -4.94
N PHE A 137 -2.65 1.73 -3.67
CA PHE A 137 -1.28 1.99 -3.22
C PHE A 137 -0.42 0.73 -3.24
N ILE A 138 -0.84 -0.34 -2.56
CA ILE A 138 0.01 -1.51 -2.37
C ILE A 138 0.14 -2.40 -3.62
N TYR A 139 -0.97 -2.66 -4.34
CA TYR A 139 -0.93 -3.56 -5.49
C TYR A 139 -0.28 -2.90 -6.72
N SER A 140 -0.37 -1.57 -6.87
CA SER A 140 0.43 -0.88 -7.88
C SER A 140 1.93 -1.00 -7.63
N PHE A 141 2.37 -1.11 -6.37
CA PHE A 141 3.78 -1.39 -6.07
C PHE A 141 4.17 -2.82 -6.46
N VAL A 142 3.26 -3.79 -6.34
CA VAL A 142 3.48 -5.16 -6.85
C VAL A 142 3.74 -5.14 -8.37
N VAL A 143 2.95 -4.35 -9.11
CA VAL A 143 3.17 -4.15 -10.56
C VAL A 143 4.54 -3.52 -10.82
N LEU A 144 4.93 -2.50 -10.05
CA LEU A 144 6.26 -1.88 -10.15
C LEU A 144 7.39 -2.90 -9.91
N MET A 145 7.23 -3.77 -8.91
CA MET A 145 8.19 -4.84 -8.64
C MET A 145 8.28 -5.81 -9.82
N ALA A 146 7.14 -6.26 -10.35
CA ALA A 146 7.09 -7.19 -11.49
C ALA A 146 7.74 -6.61 -12.75
N GLN A 147 7.63 -5.29 -12.96
CA GLN A 147 8.26 -4.58 -14.08
C GLN A 147 9.77 -4.34 -13.90
N THR A 148 10.28 -4.41 -12.66
CA THR A 148 11.65 -3.95 -12.34
C THR A 148 12.58 -5.09 -11.96
N ILE A 149 12.03 -6.17 -11.39
CA ILE A 149 12.79 -7.29 -10.82
C ILE A 149 12.85 -8.44 -11.82
N ASP A 150 14.03 -9.07 -11.91
CA ASP A 150 14.21 -10.32 -12.64
C ASP A 150 13.19 -11.37 -12.15
N PRO A 151 12.45 -12.06 -13.05
CA PRO A 151 11.48 -13.11 -12.69
C PRO A 151 12.01 -14.16 -11.72
N ALA A 152 13.29 -14.51 -11.81
CA ALA A 152 13.94 -15.46 -10.88
C ALA A 152 14.02 -14.97 -9.43
N LYS A 153 13.93 -13.65 -9.18
CA LYS A 153 14.01 -13.01 -7.86
C LYS A 153 12.65 -12.50 -7.38
N LEU A 154 11.63 -12.54 -8.21
CA LEU A 154 10.33 -11.95 -7.92
C LEU A 154 9.68 -12.58 -6.69
N ALA A 155 9.77 -13.92 -6.54
CA ALA A 155 9.24 -14.62 -5.37
C ALA A 155 9.85 -14.12 -4.04
N SER A 156 11.17 -13.89 -4.02
CA SER A 156 11.85 -13.32 -2.84
C SER A 156 11.42 -11.89 -2.56
N ALA A 157 11.25 -11.09 -3.60
CA ALA A 157 10.77 -9.71 -3.49
C ALA A 157 9.34 -9.64 -2.95
N MET A 158 8.46 -10.54 -3.38
CA MET A 158 7.10 -10.69 -2.86
C MET A 158 7.10 -11.07 -1.37
N GLY A 159 8.04 -11.91 -0.93
CA GLY A 159 8.23 -12.20 0.50
C GLY A 159 8.53 -10.94 1.31
N TRP A 160 9.42 -10.08 0.83
CA TRP A 160 9.73 -8.80 1.46
C TRP A 160 8.55 -7.82 1.44
N PHE A 161 7.78 -7.81 0.35
CA PHE A 161 6.56 -7.01 0.27
C PHE A 161 5.55 -7.42 1.35
N TRP A 162 5.25 -8.72 1.46
CA TRP A 162 4.33 -9.22 2.47
C TRP A 162 4.85 -9.02 3.89
N ALA A 163 6.16 -9.14 4.11
CA ALA A 163 6.77 -8.82 5.39
C ALA A 163 6.57 -7.34 5.74
N ALA A 164 6.88 -6.40 4.83
CA ALA A 164 6.70 -4.97 5.05
C ALA A 164 5.22 -4.61 5.32
N TYR A 165 4.30 -5.17 4.53
CA TYR A 165 2.86 -5.02 4.71
C TYR A 165 2.41 -5.51 6.09
N SER A 166 2.78 -6.76 6.45
CA SER A 166 2.35 -7.38 7.71
C SER A 166 2.95 -6.70 8.92
N PHE A 167 4.21 -6.26 8.87
CA PHE A 167 4.81 -5.46 9.93
C PHE A 167 4.08 -4.12 10.11
N GLY A 168 3.74 -3.45 9.00
CA GLY A 168 2.98 -2.20 9.07
C GLY A 168 1.62 -2.42 9.72
N ILE A 169 0.76 -3.19 9.08
CA ILE A 169 -0.64 -3.33 9.48
C ILE A 169 -0.84 -4.16 10.76
N GLY A 170 -0.17 -5.31 10.85
CA GLY A 170 -0.41 -6.31 11.89
C GLY A 170 0.46 -6.16 13.12
N VAL A 171 1.67 -5.58 13.02
CA VAL A 171 2.56 -5.40 14.17
C VAL A 171 2.47 -3.96 14.66
N PHE A 172 2.97 -3.00 13.89
CA PHE A 172 2.99 -1.60 14.35
C PHE A 172 1.58 -1.00 14.42
N GLY A 173 0.76 -1.14 13.38
CA GLY A 173 -0.60 -0.60 13.33
C GLY A 173 -1.49 -1.17 14.43
N ALA A 174 -1.40 -2.48 14.70
CA ALA A 174 -2.19 -3.11 15.74
C ALA A 174 -1.67 -2.83 17.15
N TYR A 175 -0.35 -2.65 17.34
CA TYR A 175 0.24 -2.52 18.66
C TYR A 175 0.30 -1.08 19.18
N LEU A 176 0.56 -0.09 18.32
CA LEU A 176 0.67 1.31 18.73
C LEU A 176 -0.59 1.86 19.42
N PRO A 177 -1.82 1.50 19.02
CA PRO A 177 -3.03 1.93 19.72
C PRO A 177 -3.05 1.53 21.21
N SER A 178 -2.40 0.44 21.60
CA SER A 178 -2.31 0.04 23.01
C SER A 178 -1.60 1.07 23.91
N PHE A 179 -0.75 1.91 23.31
CA PHE A 179 -0.09 3.02 24.01
C PHE A 179 -0.87 4.33 23.83
N THR A 180 -1.39 4.58 22.65
CA THR A 180 -2.02 5.88 22.36
C THR A 180 -3.40 6.00 22.99
N ILE A 181 -4.20 4.94 23.01
CA ILE A 181 -5.54 4.97 23.60
C ILE A 181 -5.52 5.36 25.09
N PRO A 182 -4.65 4.78 25.96
CA PRO A 182 -4.56 5.22 27.36
C PRO A 182 -4.11 6.67 27.53
N MET A 183 -3.38 7.24 26.56
CA MET A 183 -2.85 8.61 26.64
C MET A 183 -3.84 9.66 26.14
N VAL A 184 -4.53 9.40 25.04
CA VAL A 184 -5.34 10.40 24.34
C VAL A 184 -6.78 9.95 24.04
N GLY A 185 -7.12 8.70 24.33
CA GLY A 185 -8.43 8.11 24.03
C GLY A 185 -8.53 7.58 22.61
N GLU A 186 -9.59 6.81 22.36
CA GLU A 186 -9.82 6.10 21.09
C GLU A 186 -9.97 7.08 19.90
N TYR A 187 -10.78 8.13 20.06
CA TYR A 187 -11.02 9.11 18.99
C TYR A 187 -9.73 9.81 18.54
N TYR A 188 -8.94 10.32 19.46
CA TYR A 188 -7.69 10.99 19.10
C TYR A 188 -6.62 10.02 18.61
N SER A 189 -6.68 8.76 19.01
CA SER A 189 -5.82 7.71 18.44
C SER A 189 -6.07 7.50 16.96
N LEU A 190 -7.30 7.67 16.44
CA LEU A 190 -7.57 7.64 15.00
C LEU A 190 -6.85 8.77 14.25
N TRP A 191 -6.72 9.96 14.83
CA TRP A 191 -5.96 11.05 14.23
C TRP A 191 -4.45 10.75 14.15
N LEU A 192 -3.91 9.96 15.08
CA LEU A 192 -2.50 9.58 15.09
C LEU A 192 -2.14 8.58 13.97
N SER A 193 -3.12 7.98 13.31
CA SER A 193 -2.89 7.17 12.09
C SER A 193 -2.42 8.02 10.89
N LEU A 194 -2.87 9.29 10.80
CA LEU A 194 -2.57 10.19 9.69
C LEU A 194 -1.08 10.48 9.49
N PRO A 195 -0.28 10.82 10.52
CA PRO A 195 1.16 11.01 10.38
C PRO A 195 1.86 9.86 9.67
N PHE A 196 1.49 8.61 9.97
CA PHE A 196 2.07 7.43 9.33
C PHE A 196 1.65 7.34 7.86
N SER A 197 0.37 7.49 7.56
CA SER A 197 -0.14 7.42 6.19
C SER A 197 0.41 8.55 5.32
N ILE A 198 0.50 9.76 5.86
CA ILE A 198 1.13 10.91 5.18
C ILE A 198 2.63 10.67 4.99
N ALA A 199 3.34 10.15 5.98
CA ALA A 199 4.76 9.83 5.85
C ALA A 199 4.99 8.76 4.76
N GLY A 200 4.18 7.70 4.71
CA GLY A 200 4.21 6.69 3.66
C GLY A 200 3.96 7.28 2.26
N LEU A 201 2.97 8.18 2.14
CA LEU A 201 2.70 8.94 0.90
C LEU A 201 3.90 9.80 0.49
N LEU A 202 4.53 10.52 1.42
CA LEU A 202 5.69 11.38 1.14
C LEU A 202 6.92 10.54 0.75
N ILE A 203 7.19 9.42 1.41
CA ILE A 203 8.27 8.50 1.02
C ILE A 203 8.02 7.99 -0.40
N CYS A 204 6.78 7.59 -0.73
CA CYS A 204 6.41 7.18 -2.08
C CYS A 204 6.64 8.30 -3.10
N LEU A 205 6.18 9.52 -2.80
CA LEU A 205 6.32 10.68 -3.67
C LEU A 205 7.79 10.99 -3.98
N LEU A 206 8.65 11.01 -2.95
CA LEU A 206 10.02 11.50 -3.05
C LEU A 206 11.00 10.42 -3.49
N MET A 207 10.82 9.18 -3.05
CA MET A 207 11.86 8.14 -3.14
C MET A 207 11.53 6.98 -4.08
N VAL A 208 10.24 6.70 -4.35
CA VAL A 208 9.87 5.63 -5.29
C VAL A 208 10.13 6.09 -6.73
N PRO A 209 10.79 5.28 -7.58
CA PRO A 209 11.10 5.67 -8.95
C PRO A 209 9.83 5.79 -9.80
N LYS A 210 9.87 6.69 -10.79
CA LYS A 210 8.81 6.78 -11.79
C LYS A 210 8.80 5.50 -12.64
N SER A 211 7.65 4.84 -12.76
CA SER A 211 7.44 3.83 -13.78
C SER A 211 6.78 4.45 -15.00
N LYS A 212 7.20 4.05 -16.18
CA LYS A 212 6.48 4.39 -17.40
C LYS A 212 5.28 3.43 -17.49
N GLY A 213 4.08 3.96 -17.63
CA GLY A 213 2.94 3.13 -18.04
C GLY A 213 3.26 2.51 -19.41
N SER A 214 2.92 1.25 -19.59
CA SER A 214 3.14 0.53 -20.85
C SER A 214 2.22 1.00 -21.99
N GLY A 215 1.67 2.20 -21.90
CA GLY A 215 0.90 2.85 -22.99
C GLY A 215 1.64 2.93 -24.35
N THR A 216 2.83 2.31 -24.43
CA THR A 216 3.65 2.18 -25.64
C THR A 216 3.89 0.74 -26.09
N SER A 217 3.36 -0.30 -25.44
CA SER A 217 3.42 -1.66 -25.97
C SER A 217 2.10 -2.01 -26.67
N SER A 218 2.16 -2.35 -27.90
CA SER A 218 1.26 -2.86 -28.95
C SER A 218 -0.21 -3.27 -28.66
N MET A 219 -0.69 -3.29 -27.44
CA MET A 219 -2.10 -3.46 -27.09
C MET A 219 -2.76 -2.11 -26.82
N SER A 220 -3.87 -1.85 -27.51
CA SER A 220 -4.71 -0.66 -27.28
C SER A 220 -5.20 -0.62 -25.81
N ASN A 221 -5.32 0.58 -25.23
CA ASN A 221 -5.94 0.75 -23.91
C ASN A 221 -7.36 0.16 -23.85
N ALA A 222 -8.07 0.09 -24.99
CA ALA A 222 -9.37 -0.55 -25.13
C ALA A 222 -9.30 -2.08 -24.93
N ASP A 223 -8.24 -2.74 -25.38
CA ASP A 223 -8.08 -4.18 -25.21
C ASP A 223 -7.75 -4.54 -23.76
N LYS A 224 -6.97 -3.69 -23.06
CA LYS A 224 -6.69 -3.87 -21.63
C LYS A 224 -7.93 -3.67 -20.75
N LEU A 225 -8.85 -2.79 -21.14
CA LEU A 225 -10.13 -2.62 -20.45
C LEU A 225 -11.08 -3.79 -20.70
N ARG A 226 -10.97 -4.50 -21.84
CA ARG A 226 -11.74 -5.72 -22.11
C ARG A 226 -11.31 -6.91 -21.25
N GLU A 227 -10.07 -6.96 -20.81
CA GLU A 227 -9.61 -7.99 -19.85
C GLU A 227 -10.23 -7.80 -18.46
N LEU A 228 -10.83 -6.64 -18.17
CA LEU A 228 -11.55 -6.34 -16.93
C LEU A 228 -13.05 -6.77 -16.99
N SER A 229 -13.55 -7.09 -18.16
CA SER A 229 -14.95 -7.51 -18.35
C SER A 229 -15.08 -9.03 -18.42
#